data_ab1960ab88326eba711caffd4f4cc948
#
_entry.id   ab1960ab88326eba711caffd4f4cc948
#
_cell.length_a   1.000
_cell.length_b   1.000
_cell.length_c   1.000
_cell.angle_alpha   90.00
_cell.angle_beta   90.00
_cell.angle_gamma   90.00
#
_symmetry.space_group_name_H-M   'P 1'
#
loop_
_entity.id
_entity.type
_entity.pdbx_description
1 polymer ?
#
loop_
_entity_poly.entity_id
_entity_poly.type
_entity_poly.pdbx_seq_one_letter_code
_entity_poly.pdbx_strand_id
1 'polypeptide(L)'
;SMLDSIDPIAVWNLVSAVDAFVSAGFSPAELLRVVHPATVASTQGTGFGGMRSMHKLFVDRFLGEDYPQDILQETLPNVVAAHTMQSYVGGYGSMINPVGACATAAVSIEEGVDKIKAGKADFVVAGAIDDIQVESIVGFGAMNATANSNELLARGISSRFVSRANDRRRGGFVEAQGGGTVLLTRASVALDMNLPVLAVVAHAQTFSDGAHTSIPAPGLGALAVARGGRDSVIARNLAELGVGIDDVAFVSKHDTSTNANDPNESDLHTRVGMALGRTPGNPLLVISQKTLTGHAKGGACVF
;
A
#
# COMPACT_ATOMS: atom_id res chain seq x y z
N SER A 1 18.74 1.66 -24.43
CA SER A 1 17.83 0.50 -24.49
C SER A 1 16.39 0.96 -24.17
N MET A 2 15.40 0.14 -24.44
CA MET A 2 14.00 0.45 -24.04
C MET A 2 13.89 0.69 -22.53
N LEU A 3 14.69 -0.02 -21.72
CA LEU A 3 14.71 0.16 -20.26
C LEU A 3 15.22 1.53 -19.82
N ASP A 4 15.98 2.23 -20.66
CA ASP A 4 16.52 3.57 -20.32
C ASP A 4 15.46 4.66 -20.44
N SER A 5 14.38 4.40 -21.17
CA SER A 5 13.24 5.33 -21.32
C SER A 5 12.10 5.10 -20.33
N ILE A 6 12.06 3.93 -19.67
CA ILE A 6 11.04 3.59 -18.68
C ILE A 6 11.43 4.15 -17.31
N ASP A 7 10.47 4.73 -16.60
CA ASP A 7 10.72 5.15 -15.22
C ASP A 7 11.04 3.94 -14.32
N PRO A 8 12.10 3.99 -13.51
CA PRO A 8 12.51 2.87 -12.67
C PRO A 8 11.41 2.31 -11.76
N ILE A 9 10.45 3.14 -11.33
CA ILE A 9 9.32 2.67 -10.50
C ILE A 9 8.47 1.63 -11.25
N ALA A 10 8.29 1.78 -12.57
CA ALA A 10 7.54 0.81 -13.37
C ALA A 10 8.29 -0.53 -13.47
N VAL A 11 9.63 -0.48 -13.56
CA VAL A 11 10.47 -1.69 -13.53
C VAL A 11 10.37 -2.40 -12.18
N TRP A 12 10.42 -1.65 -11.07
CA TRP A 12 10.25 -2.22 -9.72
C TRP A 12 8.87 -2.85 -9.54
N ASN A 13 7.81 -2.20 -10.06
CA ASN A 13 6.46 -2.75 -10.03
C ASN A 13 6.36 -4.06 -10.81
N LEU A 14 6.97 -4.12 -11.99
CA LEU A 14 7.03 -5.34 -12.79
C LEU A 14 7.77 -6.46 -12.05
N VAL A 15 8.92 -6.17 -11.45
CA VAL A 15 9.68 -7.16 -10.66
C VAL A 15 8.85 -7.69 -9.50
N SER A 16 8.16 -6.81 -8.78
CA SER A 16 7.25 -7.21 -7.69
C SER A 16 6.10 -8.11 -8.18
N ALA A 17 5.54 -7.82 -9.34
CA ALA A 17 4.49 -8.66 -9.92
C ALA A 17 5.04 -10.03 -10.35
N VAL A 18 6.21 -10.07 -10.99
CA VAL A 18 6.89 -11.33 -11.36
C VAL A 18 7.14 -12.18 -10.12
N ASP A 19 7.68 -11.57 -9.05
CA ASP A 19 7.93 -12.25 -7.80
C ASP A 19 6.65 -12.83 -7.17
N ALA A 20 5.55 -12.08 -7.20
CA ALA A 20 4.26 -12.56 -6.72
C ALA A 20 3.76 -13.79 -7.47
N PHE A 21 3.84 -13.80 -8.79
CA PHE A 21 3.45 -14.97 -9.59
C PHE A 21 4.38 -16.16 -9.36
N VAL A 22 5.70 -15.93 -9.32
CA VAL A 22 6.69 -16.99 -9.04
C VAL A 22 6.47 -17.57 -7.64
N SER A 23 6.25 -16.73 -6.63
CA SER A 23 5.96 -17.16 -5.25
C SER A 23 4.65 -17.93 -5.14
N ALA A 24 3.65 -17.59 -5.95
CA ALA A 24 2.38 -18.30 -6.04
C ALA A 24 2.47 -19.62 -6.84
N GLY A 25 3.58 -19.85 -7.51
CA GLY A 25 3.85 -21.12 -8.22
C GLY A 25 3.13 -21.28 -9.55
N PHE A 26 2.67 -20.21 -10.19
CA PHE A 26 2.05 -20.24 -11.51
C PHE A 26 2.44 -19.02 -12.35
N SER A 27 2.28 -19.15 -13.65
CA SER A 27 2.56 -18.07 -14.61
C SER A 27 1.28 -17.38 -15.09
N PRO A 28 1.36 -16.15 -15.61
CA PRO A 28 0.22 -15.52 -16.28
C PRO A 28 -0.35 -16.36 -17.44
N ALA A 29 0.49 -17.10 -18.16
CA ALA A 29 0.04 -17.96 -19.26
C ALA A 29 -0.84 -19.12 -18.75
N GLU A 30 -0.54 -19.67 -17.58
CA GLU A 30 -1.38 -20.70 -16.94
C GLU A 30 -2.68 -20.11 -16.43
N LEU A 31 -2.63 -18.91 -15.81
CA LEU A 31 -3.83 -18.17 -15.42
C LEU A 31 -4.80 -17.98 -16.58
N LEU A 32 -4.30 -17.51 -17.73
CA LEU A 32 -5.12 -17.18 -18.89
C LEU A 32 -5.69 -18.42 -19.63
N ARG A 33 -5.35 -19.63 -19.21
CA ARG A 33 -6.05 -20.86 -19.65
C ARG A 33 -7.35 -21.09 -18.89
N VAL A 34 -7.49 -20.55 -17.70
CA VAL A 34 -8.63 -20.75 -16.80
C VAL A 34 -9.48 -19.49 -16.68
N VAL A 35 -8.83 -18.32 -16.64
CA VAL A 35 -9.48 -17.02 -16.47
C VAL A 35 -9.47 -16.28 -17.80
N HIS A 36 -10.63 -15.77 -18.21
CA HIS A 36 -10.72 -14.98 -19.44
C HIS A 36 -9.95 -13.65 -19.28
N PRO A 37 -9.08 -13.26 -20.22
CA PRO A 37 -8.24 -12.05 -20.07
C PRO A 37 -9.00 -10.76 -19.77
N ALA A 38 -10.26 -10.64 -20.22
CA ALA A 38 -11.11 -9.47 -19.92
C ALA A 38 -11.55 -9.39 -18.45
N THR A 39 -11.40 -10.46 -17.67
CA THR A 39 -11.70 -10.50 -16.24
C THR A 39 -10.44 -10.52 -15.36
N VAL A 40 -9.26 -10.38 -15.97
CA VAL A 40 -7.99 -10.15 -15.28
C VAL A 40 -7.75 -8.65 -15.21
N ALA A 41 -7.93 -8.08 -14.03
CA ALA A 41 -7.86 -6.65 -13.78
C ALA A 41 -6.60 -6.26 -13.01
N SER A 42 -6.29 -4.96 -12.99
CA SER A 42 -5.27 -4.37 -12.13
C SER A 42 -5.85 -3.23 -11.31
N THR A 43 -5.46 -3.20 -10.04
CA THR A 43 -5.69 -2.08 -9.13
C THR A 43 -4.37 -1.58 -8.53
N GLN A 44 -3.23 -1.95 -9.11
CA GLN A 44 -1.94 -1.49 -8.65
C GLN A 44 -1.83 0.03 -8.66
N GLY A 45 -1.34 0.61 -7.56
CA GLY A 45 -1.25 2.03 -7.34
C GLY A 45 0.19 2.52 -7.09
N THR A 46 0.33 3.82 -7.00
CA THR A 46 1.54 4.52 -6.57
C THR A 46 1.14 5.84 -5.93
N GLY A 47 1.88 6.31 -4.94
CA GLY A 47 1.61 7.60 -4.31
C GLY A 47 2.06 8.79 -5.16
N PHE A 48 3.14 8.63 -5.92
CA PHE A 48 3.78 9.72 -6.65
C PHE A 48 3.92 9.50 -8.16
N GLY A 49 3.85 8.27 -8.64
CA GLY A 49 4.13 7.97 -10.05
C GLY A 49 5.61 8.07 -10.41
N GLY A 50 5.89 8.29 -11.69
CA GLY A 50 7.24 8.39 -12.25
C GLY A 50 7.94 9.71 -11.93
N MET A 51 8.35 9.91 -10.68
CA MET A 51 8.99 11.16 -10.25
C MET A 51 10.34 11.43 -10.93
N ARG A 52 11.11 10.40 -11.28
CA ARG A 52 12.35 10.59 -12.06
C ARG A 52 12.06 11.15 -13.44
N SER A 53 11.07 10.63 -14.09
CA SER A 53 10.65 11.11 -15.42
C SER A 53 10.08 12.52 -15.32
N MET A 54 9.37 12.82 -14.25
CA MET A 54 8.89 14.18 -13.97
C MET A 54 10.05 15.15 -13.76
N HIS A 55 11.06 14.76 -12.99
CA HIS A 55 12.28 15.54 -12.83
C HIS A 55 12.94 15.85 -14.18
N LYS A 56 13.18 14.82 -15.00
CA LYS A 56 13.75 15.00 -16.35
C LYS A 56 12.89 15.91 -17.22
N LEU A 57 11.57 15.72 -17.23
CA LEU A 57 10.68 16.53 -18.04
C LEU A 57 10.70 18.02 -17.66
N PHE A 58 10.81 18.35 -16.39
CA PHE A 58 10.73 19.73 -15.91
C PHE A 58 12.10 20.36 -15.66
N VAL A 59 13.01 19.67 -14.98
CA VAL A 59 14.30 20.22 -14.57
C VAL A 59 15.33 20.11 -15.68
N ASP A 60 15.56 18.92 -16.23
CA ASP A 60 16.58 18.68 -17.26
C ASP A 60 16.27 19.51 -18.50
N ARG A 61 14.99 19.63 -18.85
CA ARG A 61 14.57 20.53 -19.95
C ARG A 61 14.98 21.99 -19.72
N PHE A 62 14.84 22.51 -18.51
CA PHE A 62 15.25 23.89 -18.20
C PHE A 62 16.77 24.05 -18.20
N LEU A 63 17.49 22.98 -17.89
CA LEU A 63 18.95 22.96 -17.92
C LEU A 63 19.50 22.72 -19.33
N GLY A 64 18.64 22.45 -20.32
CA GLY A 64 19.05 22.18 -21.70
C GLY A 64 19.63 20.78 -21.90
N GLU A 65 19.32 19.84 -21.01
CA GLU A 65 19.74 18.45 -21.12
C GLU A 65 18.78 17.63 -21.98
N ASP A 66 19.28 16.54 -22.56
CA ASP A 66 18.48 15.63 -23.37
C ASP A 66 17.54 14.76 -22.51
N TYR A 67 16.32 14.54 -22.97
CA TYR A 67 15.35 13.64 -22.35
C TYR A 67 14.60 12.82 -23.42
N PRO A 68 14.07 11.62 -23.07
CA PRO A 68 13.31 10.79 -24.00
C PRO A 68 12.04 11.49 -24.52
N GLN A 69 11.67 11.24 -25.77
CA GLN A 69 10.51 11.90 -26.41
C GLN A 69 9.18 11.51 -25.78
N ASP A 70 9.08 10.30 -25.23
CA ASP A 70 7.92 9.72 -24.56
C ASP A 70 7.91 9.91 -23.03
N ILE A 71 8.82 10.73 -22.52
CA ILE A 71 9.00 10.98 -21.08
C ILE A 71 7.70 11.37 -20.37
N LEU A 72 6.79 12.07 -21.04
CA LEU A 72 5.52 12.47 -20.46
C LEU A 72 4.68 11.27 -20.03
N GLN A 73 4.68 10.18 -20.80
CA GLN A 73 3.93 8.97 -20.45
C GLN A 73 4.45 8.37 -19.14
N GLU A 74 5.76 8.36 -18.97
CA GLU A 74 6.42 7.78 -17.81
C GLU A 74 6.17 8.59 -16.51
N THR A 75 5.69 9.84 -16.62
CA THR A 75 5.27 10.63 -15.44
C THR A 75 3.89 10.24 -14.92
N LEU A 76 3.08 9.55 -15.73
CA LEU A 76 1.69 9.25 -15.37
C LEU A 76 1.59 8.04 -14.43
N PRO A 77 0.92 8.17 -13.28
CA PRO A 77 0.81 7.08 -12.31
C PRO A 77 0.28 5.76 -12.86
N ASN A 78 -0.67 5.81 -13.80
CA ASN A 78 -1.27 4.62 -14.40
C ASN A 78 -0.30 3.82 -15.29
N VAL A 79 0.75 4.43 -15.81
CA VAL A 79 1.74 3.77 -16.66
C VAL A 79 2.56 2.75 -15.88
N VAL A 80 2.75 2.98 -14.59
CA VAL A 80 3.41 2.02 -13.69
C VAL A 80 2.73 0.65 -13.72
N ALA A 81 1.40 0.61 -13.62
CA ALA A 81 0.63 -0.62 -13.73
C ALA A 81 0.52 -1.13 -15.18
N ALA A 82 0.45 -0.19 -16.16
CA ALA A 82 0.33 -0.54 -17.56
C ALA A 82 1.50 -1.38 -18.06
N HIS A 83 2.73 -1.04 -17.70
CA HIS A 83 3.91 -1.83 -18.04
C HIS A 83 3.80 -3.28 -17.55
N THR A 84 3.35 -3.48 -16.31
CA THR A 84 3.13 -4.83 -15.74
C THR A 84 2.07 -5.60 -16.51
N MET A 85 0.92 -4.97 -16.76
CA MET A 85 -0.21 -5.64 -17.41
C MET A 85 0.07 -5.97 -18.88
N GLN A 86 0.71 -5.08 -19.63
CA GLN A 86 0.99 -5.27 -21.05
C GLN A 86 2.19 -6.18 -21.30
N SER A 87 3.25 -6.05 -20.50
CA SER A 87 4.51 -6.76 -20.77
C SER A 87 4.58 -8.14 -20.15
N TYR A 88 3.80 -8.41 -19.10
CA TYR A 88 3.92 -9.63 -18.34
C TYR A 88 2.60 -10.40 -18.15
N VAL A 89 1.56 -9.73 -17.65
CA VAL A 89 0.31 -10.40 -17.26
C VAL A 89 -0.55 -10.76 -18.48
N GLY A 90 -0.68 -9.86 -19.45
CA GLY A 90 -1.46 -10.10 -20.66
C GLY A 90 -2.98 -9.99 -20.48
N GLY A 91 -3.45 -9.58 -19.29
CA GLY A 91 -4.88 -9.30 -19.04
C GLY A 91 -5.28 -7.94 -19.61
N TYR A 92 -6.53 -7.83 -20.05
CA TYR A 92 -7.10 -6.57 -20.54
C TYR A 92 -8.45 -6.24 -19.88
N GLY A 93 -8.65 -6.72 -18.66
CA GLY A 93 -9.74 -6.27 -17.80
C GLY A 93 -9.56 -4.83 -17.34
N SER A 94 -10.42 -4.39 -16.44
CA SER A 94 -10.37 -3.02 -15.92
C SER A 94 -9.03 -2.75 -15.24
N MET A 95 -8.41 -1.63 -15.59
CA MET A 95 -7.20 -1.13 -14.94
C MET A 95 -7.52 0.20 -14.28
N ILE A 96 -7.44 0.25 -12.94
CA ILE A 96 -7.52 1.47 -12.14
C ILE A 96 -6.22 1.64 -11.38
N ASN A 97 -5.82 2.88 -11.21
CA ASN A 97 -4.63 3.23 -10.46
C ASN A 97 -5.05 4.13 -9.29
N PRO A 98 -5.31 3.56 -8.10
CA PRO A 98 -5.67 4.36 -6.94
C PRO A 98 -4.48 5.16 -6.45
N VAL A 99 -4.77 6.35 -5.92
CA VAL A 99 -3.83 7.18 -5.18
C VAL A 99 -4.46 7.50 -3.83
N GLY A 100 -3.95 6.88 -2.79
CA GLY A 100 -4.42 7.06 -1.41
C GLY A 100 -3.27 7.45 -0.47
N ALA A 101 -2.31 8.25 -0.98
CA ALA A 101 -1.09 8.61 -0.25
C ALA A 101 -0.43 7.36 0.36
N CYS A 102 -0.11 7.34 1.65
CA CYS A 102 0.54 6.20 2.31
C CYS A 102 -0.36 4.96 2.41
N ALA A 103 -1.66 5.07 2.15
CA ALA A 103 -2.62 3.96 2.17
C ALA A 103 -2.88 3.36 0.77
N THR A 104 -2.19 3.81 -0.27
CA THR A 104 -2.46 3.41 -1.67
C THR A 104 -2.55 1.90 -1.86
N ALA A 105 -1.66 1.11 -1.26
CA ALA A 105 -1.71 -0.35 -1.40
C ALA A 105 -2.95 -0.97 -0.72
N ALA A 106 -3.38 -0.43 0.41
CA ALA A 106 -4.61 -0.88 1.07
C ALA A 106 -5.86 -0.53 0.25
N VAL A 107 -5.91 0.68 -0.32
CA VAL A 107 -6.97 1.10 -1.26
C VAL A 107 -6.97 0.19 -2.50
N SER A 108 -5.81 -0.15 -3.02
CA SER A 108 -5.66 -1.08 -4.14
C SER A 108 -6.27 -2.45 -3.85
N ILE A 109 -6.06 -2.97 -2.63
CA ILE A 109 -6.63 -4.26 -2.20
C ILE A 109 -8.15 -4.15 -2.08
N GLU A 110 -8.68 -3.07 -1.46
CA GLU A 110 -10.12 -2.81 -1.37
C GLU A 110 -10.78 -2.79 -2.76
N GLU A 111 -10.25 -1.99 -3.67
CA GLU A 111 -10.75 -1.89 -5.05
C GLU A 111 -10.72 -3.25 -5.78
N GLY A 112 -9.68 -4.04 -5.55
CA GLY A 112 -9.56 -5.39 -6.10
C GLY A 112 -10.64 -6.33 -5.56
N VAL A 113 -10.86 -6.31 -4.26
CA VAL A 113 -11.91 -7.09 -3.59
C VAL A 113 -13.29 -6.68 -4.09
N ASP A 114 -13.55 -5.40 -4.23
CA ASP A 114 -14.84 -4.88 -4.70
C ASP A 114 -15.11 -5.26 -6.16
N LYS A 115 -14.09 -5.25 -7.02
CA LYS A 115 -14.23 -5.75 -8.40
C LYS A 115 -14.61 -7.22 -8.44
N ILE A 116 -13.97 -8.05 -7.61
CA ILE A 116 -14.26 -9.48 -7.52
C ILE A 116 -15.68 -9.69 -6.98
N LYS A 117 -16.05 -9.04 -5.89
CA LYS A 117 -17.40 -9.14 -5.29
C LYS A 117 -18.50 -8.68 -6.23
N ALA A 118 -18.23 -7.65 -7.03
CA ALA A 118 -19.16 -7.12 -8.03
C ALA A 118 -19.22 -7.97 -9.32
N GLY A 119 -18.46 -9.04 -9.44
CA GLY A 119 -18.39 -9.88 -10.64
C GLY A 119 -17.73 -9.20 -11.85
N LYS A 120 -16.97 -8.13 -11.64
CA LYS A 120 -16.27 -7.38 -12.69
C LYS A 120 -14.89 -7.92 -13.00
N ALA A 121 -14.33 -8.72 -12.10
CA ALA A 121 -13.07 -9.40 -12.27
C ALA A 121 -13.10 -10.78 -11.60
N ASP A 122 -12.37 -11.70 -12.14
CA ASP A 122 -12.11 -13.02 -11.57
C ASP A 122 -10.75 -13.08 -10.89
N PHE A 123 -9.83 -12.29 -11.40
CA PHE A 123 -8.48 -12.18 -10.91
C PHE A 123 -8.01 -10.72 -10.95
N VAL A 124 -7.33 -10.27 -9.89
CA VAL A 124 -6.84 -8.89 -9.78
C VAL A 124 -5.38 -8.89 -9.32
N VAL A 125 -4.56 -8.15 -10.04
CA VAL A 125 -3.21 -7.78 -9.63
C VAL A 125 -3.33 -6.49 -8.83
N ALA A 126 -3.16 -6.58 -7.52
CA ALA A 126 -3.30 -5.47 -6.57
C ALA A 126 -1.96 -5.14 -5.90
N GLY A 127 -1.90 -4.04 -5.20
CA GLY A 127 -0.72 -3.58 -4.47
C GLY A 127 -0.33 -2.16 -4.84
N ALA A 128 0.84 -1.75 -4.40
CA ALA A 128 1.41 -0.47 -4.78
C ALA A 128 2.93 -0.47 -4.60
N ILE A 129 3.56 0.48 -5.23
CA ILE A 129 4.99 0.73 -5.12
C ILE A 129 5.27 2.22 -5.14
N ASP A 130 6.26 2.63 -4.38
CA ASP A 130 6.88 3.96 -4.49
C ASP A 130 8.38 3.86 -4.37
N ASP A 131 9.08 4.73 -5.07
CA ASP A 131 10.52 4.88 -4.93
C ASP A 131 10.89 6.11 -4.06
N ILE A 132 12.18 6.28 -3.80
CA ILE A 132 12.71 7.40 -3.03
C ILE A 132 13.37 8.38 -3.99
N GLN A 133 12.94 9.66 -3.95
CA GLN A 133 13.46 10.72 -4.79
C GLN A 133 13.80 11.95 -3.94
N VAL A 134 14.70 12.78 -4.45
CA VAL A 134 15.13 14.00 -3.76
C VAL A 134 13.94 14.92 -3.44
N GLU A 135 13.00 15.03 -4.38
CA GLU A 135 11.78 15.84 -4.24
C GLU A 135 10.93 15.40 -3.05
N SER A 136 10.76 14.08 -2.85
CA SER A 136 9.99 13.56 -1.72
C SER A 136 10.73 13.83 -0.40
N ILE A 137 12.05 13.59 -0.35
CA ILE A 137 12.88 13.84 0.84
C ILE A 137 12.81 15.32 1.24
N VAL A 138 13.01 16.23 0.28
CA VAL A 138 12.96 17.67 0.52
C VAL A 138 11.55 18.11 0.92
N GLY A 139 10.53 17.63 0.20
CA GLY A 139 9.14 17.98 0.47
C GLY A 139 8.67 17.56 1.85
N PHE A 140 8.88 16.31 2.24
CA PHE A 140 8.52 15.81 3.57
C PHE A 140 9.41 16.42 4.67
N GLY A 141 10.67 16.72 4.37
CA GLY A 141 11.55 17.46 5.28
C GLY A 141 11.02 18.85 5.57
N ALA A 142 10.58 19.59 4.56
CA ALA A 142 9.98 20.92 4.70
C ALA A 142 8.67 20.91 5.51
N MET A 143 7.94 19.80 5.48
CA MET A 143 6.74 19.57 6.30
C MET A 143 7.04 19.17 7.75
N ASN A 144 8.30 19.00 8.13
CA ASN A 144 8.73 18.40 9.40
C ASN A 144 8.12 17.00 9.66
N ALA A 145 7.86 16.24 8.61
CA ALA A 145 7.29 14.91 8.69
C ALA A 145 8.36 13.83 8.85
N THR A 146 9.57 14.07 8.32
CA THR A 146 10.70 13.15 8.43
C THR A 146 11.52 13.41 9.68
N ALA A 147 12.22 12.38 10.12
CA ALA A 147 13.10 12.46 11.28
C ALA A 147 14.33 13.33 10.98
N ASN A 148 14.61 14.29 11.88
CA ASN A 148 15.83 15.07 11.81
C ASN A 148 16.99 14.28 12.44
N SER A 149 17.85 13.73 11.60
CA SER A 149 18.97 12.89 12.04
C SER A 149 19.94 13.62 12.98
N ASN A 150 20.23 14.90 12.72
CA ASN A 150 21.16 15.69 13.55
C ASN A 150 20.60 15.91 14.95
N GLU A 151 19.30 16.23 15.05
CA GLU A 151 18.63 16.41 16.33
C GLU A 151 18.61 15.10 17.14
N LEU A 152 18.29 13.98 16.49
CA LEU A 152 18.23 12.70 17.16
C LEU A 152 19.63 12.21 17.60
N LEU A 153 20.67 12.43 16.78
CA LEU A 153 22.04 12.14 17.14
C LEU A 153 22.51 12.99 18.33
N ALA A 154 22.16 14.27 18.37
CA ALA A 154 22.45 15.16 19.49
C ALA A 154 21.78 14.69 20.80
N ARG A 155 20.66 13.97 20.69
CA ARG A 155 19.95 13.32 21.81
C ARG A 155 20.49 11.93 22.14
N GLY A 156 21.61 11.52 21.54
CA GLY A 156 22.27 10.22 21.78
C GLY A 156 21.58 9.03 21.08
N ILE A 157 20.75 9.29 20.08
CA ILE A 157 20.10 8.24 19.29
C ILE A 157 20.97 7.91 18.09
N SER A 158 21.45 6.69 18.00
CA SER A 158 22.21 6.20 16.83
C SER A 158 21.37 6.24 15.56
N SER A 159 21.99 6.55 14.43
CA SER A 159 21.36 6.58 13.10
C SER A 159 20.59 5.28 12.76
N ARG A 160 21.07 4.14 13.25
CA ARG A 160 20.42 2.84 13.10
C ARG A 160 19.02 2.78 13.73
N PHE A 161 18.73 3.62 14.70
CA PHE A 161 17.50 3.61 15.49
C PHE A 161 16.66 4.87 15.33
N VAL A 162 16.82 5.58 14.22
CA VAL A 162 16.08 6.81 13.92
C VAL A 162 14.60 6.52 13.67
N SER A 163 14.26 5.47 12.89
CA SER A 163 12.89 4.98 12.79
C SER A 163 12.53 4.20 14.06
N ARG A 164 11.54 4.70 14.81
CA ARG A 164 11.25 4.23 16.17
C ARG A 164 9.80 4.45 16.58
N ALA A 165 8.88 3.82 15.83
CA ALA A 165 7.45 3.93 16.09
C ALA A 165 7.11 3.65 17.57
N ASN A 166 6.18 4.43 18.12
CA ASN A 166 5.72 4.39 19.51
C ASN A 166 6.76 4.70 20.59
N ASP A 167 8.03 4.95 20.25
CA ASP A 167 9.04 5.41 21.23
C ASP A 167 8.80 6.89 21.59
N ARG A 168 9.01 7.25 22.85
CA ARG A 168 8.85 8.65 23.33
C ARG A 168 9.81 9.63 22.67
N ARG A 169 10.93 9.15 22.13
CA ARG A 169 11.96 9.97 21.49
C ARG A 169 11.86 10.00 19.97
N ARG A 170 10.77 9.45 19.40
CA ARG A 170 10.53 9.50 17.95
C ARG A 170 10.50 10.95 17.45
N GLY A 171 10.83 11.16 16.21
CA GLY A 171 10.93 12.51 15.67
C GLY A 171 10.52 12.62 14.19
N GLY A 172 9.80 11.67 13.66
CA GLY A 172 9.38 11.63 12.26
C GLY A 172 9.69 10.28 11.60
N PHE A 173 9.23 10.09 10.39
CA PHE A 173 9.51 8.85 9.66
C PHE A 173 10.85 8.91 8.91
N VAL A 174 11.36 7.75 8.56
CA VAL A 174 12.48 7.58 7.64
C VAL A 174 11.90 7.12 6.31
N GLU A 175 12.17 7.85 5.24
CA GLU A 175 11.73 7.45 3.91
C GLU A 175 12.40 6.16 3.45
N ALA A 176 11.63 5.35 2.74
CA ALA A 176 12.10 4.16 2.06
C ALA A 176 11.48 4.09 0.67
N GLN A 177 12.08 3.29 -0.18
CA GLN A 177 11.42 2.80 -1.40
C GLN A 177 10.99 1.37 -1.18
N GLY A 178 9.88 0.99 -1.78
CA GLY A 178 9.38 -0.37 -1.69
C GLY A 178 7.90 -0.46 -2.00
N GLY A 179 7.44 -1.67 -1.93
CA GLY A 179 6.07 -2.03 -2.19
C GLY A 179 5.93 -3.52 -2.40
N GLY A 180 4.78 -3.94 -2.90
CA GLY A 180 4.52 -5.33 -3.16
C GLY A 180 3.32 -5.52 -4.06
N THR A 181 3.21 -6.73 -4.58
CA THR A 181 2.06 -7.18 -5.37
C THR A 181 1.33 -8.27 -4.62
N VAL A 182 0.02 -8.14 -4.55
CA VAL A 182 -0.90 -9.13 -4.00
C VAL A 182 -1.79 -9.63 -5.12
N LEU A 183 -1.86 -10.95 -5.30
CA LEU A 183 -2.72 -11.60 -6.28
C LEU A 183 -4.04 -11.97 -5.60
N LEU A 184 -5.11 -11.34 -6.04
CA LEU A 184 -6.47 -11.56 -5.51
C LEU A 184 -7.29 -12.34 -6.51
N THR A 185 -8.04 -13.32 -6.04
CA THR A 185 -8.93 -14.11 -6.90
C THR A 185 -10.14 -14.63 -6.13
N ARG A 186 -11.15 -15.09 -6.87
CA ARG A 186 -12.27 -15.82 -6.26
C ARG A 186 -11.82 -17.19 -5.80
N ALA A 187 -12.44 -17.69 -4.72
CA ALA A 187 -12.15 -19.03 -4.19
C ALA A 187 -12.31 -20.13 -5.25
N SER A 188 -13.31 -20.02 -6.15
CA SER A 188 -13.50 -20.99 -7.23
C SER A 188 -12.28 -21.09 -8.15
N VAL A 189 -11.73 -19.97 -8.59
CA VAL A 189 -10.53 -19.93 -9.45
C VAL A 189 -9.32 -20.52 -8.71
N ALA A 190 -9.15 -20.15 -7.43
CA ALA A 190 -8.05 -20.70 -6.64
C ALA A 190 -8.13 -22.22 -6.50
N LEU A 191 -9.34 -22.77 -6.31
CA LEU A 191 -9.58 -24.23 -6.24
C LEU A 191 -9.38 -24.90 -7.58
N ASP A 192 -9.96 -24.36 -8.65
CA ASP A 192 -9.86 -24.92 -10.00
C ASP A 192 -8.40 -24.99 -10.49
N MET A 193 -7.59 -24.03 -10.12
CA MET A 193 -6.15 -23.99 -10.44
C MET A 193 -5.26 -24.66 -9.39
N ASN A 194 -5.84 -25.11 -8.26
CA ASN A 194 -5.09 -25.66 -7.13
C ASN A 194 -3.99 -24.71 -6.63
N LEU A 195 -4.33 -23.41 -6.51
CA LEU A 195 -3.40 -22.37 -6.07
C LEU A 195 -3.14 -22.43 -4.56
N PRO A 196 -1.93 -22.08 -4.11
CA PRO A 196 -1.65 -21.92 -2.70
C PRO A 196 -2.37 -20.67 -2.17
N VAL A 197 -3.43 -20.87 -1.38
CA VAL A 197 -4.16 -19.79 -0.73
C VAL A 197 -3.41 -19.39 0.55
N LEU A 198 -2.81 -18.20 0.56
CA LEU A 198 -2.05 -17.69 1.71
C LEU A 198 -2.98 -17.09 2.78
N ALA A 199 -4.07 -16.45 2.36
CA ALA A 199 -5.02 -15.81 3.26
C ALA A 199 -6.37 -15.57 2.55
N VAL A 200 -7.41 -15.33 3.35
CA VAL A 200 -8.72 -14.86 2.89
C VAL A 200 -8.89 -13.42 3.35
N VAL A 201 -9.23 -12.52 2.42
CA VAL A 201 -9.53 -11.13 2.77
C VAL A 201 -10.93 -11.05 3.36
N ALA A 202 -11.02 -10.99 4.67
CA ALA A 202 -12.29 -10.90 5.38
C ALA A 202 -12.97 -9.55 5.17
N HIS A 203 -12.19 -8.47 5.23
CA HIS A 203 -12.69 -7.10 5.13
C HIS A 203 -11.61 -6.19 4.59
N ALA A 204 -11.98 -5.30 3.68
CA ALA A 204 -11.15 -4.18 3.23
C ALA A 204 -12.07 -2.98 3.05
N GLN A 205 -11.73 -1.85 3.66
CA GLN A 205 -12.50 -0.62 3.59
C GLN A 205 -11.65 0.59 3.91
N THR A 206 -11.79 1.64 3.12
CA THR A 206 -11.10 2.91 3.27
C THR A 206 -12.05 3.99 3.80
N PHE A 207 -11.52 4.86 4.64
CA PHE A 207 -12.22 6.02 5.15
C PHE A 207 -11.33 7.24 5.05
N SER A 208 -11.90 8.40 4.76
CA SER A 208 -11.18 9.66 4.84
C SER A 208 -10.96 10.05 6.32
N ASP A 209 -9.88 10.75 6.61
CA ASP A 209 -9.59 11.21 7.97
C ASP A 209 -10.61 12.22 8.50
N GLY A 210 -11.27 12.95 7.60
CA GLY A 210 -12.35 13.88 7.96
C GLY A 210 -11.89 15.19 8.63
N ALA A 211 -10.60 15.36 8.88
CA ALA A 211 -10.07 16.53 9.58
C ALA A 211 -9.67 17.64 8.61
N HIS A 212 -8.69 17.40 7.78
CA HIS A 212 -8.20 18.31 6.75
C HIS A 212 -7.35 17.57 5.71
N THR A 213 -6.92 18.25 4.66
CA THR A 213 -6.19 17.68 3.53
C THR A 213 -4.69 17.54 3.74
N SER A 214 -4.12 18.14 4.78
CA SER A 214 -2.68 18.08 5.05
C SER A 214 -2.22 16.75 5.62
N ILE A 215 -1.04 16.29 5.24
CA ILE A 215 -0.33 15.16 5.81
C ILE A 215 0.79 15.68 6.72
N PRO A 216 1.02 15.07 7.88
CA PRO A 216 0.21 14.08 8.59
C PRO A 216 -0.88 14.75 9.44
N ALA A 217 -2.13 14.49 9.14
CA ALA A 217 -3.25 14.94 9.95
C ALA A 217 -3.80 13.78 10.77
N PRO A 218 -3.89 13.89 12.09
CA PRO A 218 -4.60 12.91 12.88
C PRO A 218 -6.10 13.03 12.59
N GLY A 219 -6.73 11.91 12.24
CA GLY A 219 -8.14 11.84 11.92
C GLY A 219 -8.81 10.65 12.59
N LEU A 220 -10.12 10.71 12.70
CA LEU A 220 -10.92 9.67 13.32
C LEU A 220 -11.81 8.93 12.31
N GLY A 221 -11.61 9.21 11.00
CA GLY A 221 -12.44 8.63 9.93
C GLY A 221 -12.48 7.11 9.98
N ALA A 222 -11.36 6.47 10.24
CA ALA A 222 -11.26 5.01 10.32
C ALA A 222 -12.07 4.38 11.49
N LEU A 223 -12.52 5.16 12.48
CA LEU A 223 -13.48 4.67 13.49
C LEU A 223 -14.81 4.25 12.86
N ALA A 224 -15.12 4.75 11.67
CA ALA A 224 -16.33 4.36 10.94
C ALA A 224 -16.39 2.86 10.61
N VAL A 225 -15.26 2.15 10.59
CA VAL A 225 -15.23 0.68 10.45
C VAL A 225 -16.05 -0.02 11.52
N ALA A 226 -16.07 0.53 12.74
CA ALA A 226 -16.82 0.00 13.87
C ALA A 226 -18.24 0.57 13.99
N ARG A 227 -18.72 1.31 12.98
CA ARG A 227 -20.11 1.84 13.02
C ARG A 227 -21.11 0.70 13.06
N GLY A 228 -21.95 0.71 14.08
CA GLY A 228 -22.89 -0.38 14.39
C GLY A 228 -22.35 -1.37 15.42
N GLY A 229 -21.12 -1.19 15.90
CA GLY A 229 -20.54 -2.03 16.94
C GLY A 229 -20.48 -3.49 16.51
N ARG A 230 -21.08 -4.38 17.32
CA ARG A 230 -21.13 -5.82 17.04
C ARG A 230 -21.94 -6.18 15.80
N ASP A 231 -22.77 -5.26 15.30
CA ASP A 231 -23.55 -5.41 14.06
C ASP A 231 -22.91 -4.66 12.89
N SER A 232 -21.68 -4.18 13.03
CA SER A 232 -20.92 -3.52 11.97
C SER A 232 -20.63 -4.45 10.79
N VAL A 233 -20.29 -3.87 9.64
CA VAL A 233 -19.94 -4.64 8.44
C VAL A 233 -18.74 -5.54 8.70
N ILE A 234 -17.70 -5.02 9.36
CA ILE A 234 -16.52 -5.83 9.68
C ILE A 234 -16.87 -7.00 10.62
N ALA A 235 -17.71 -6.77 11.62
CA ALA A 235 -18.11 -7.83 12.55
C ALA A 235 -18.87 -8.96 11.84
N ARG A 236 -19.78 -8.60 10.92
CA ARG A 236 -20.49 -9.59 10.10
C ARG A 236 -19.54 -10.36 9.17
N ASN A 237 -18.64 -9.66 8.48
CA ASN A 237 -17.69 -10.31 7.58
C ASN A 237 -16.75 -11.28 8.32
N LEU A 238 -16.33 -10.94 9.53
CA LEU A 238 -15.57 -11.86 10.39
C LEU A 238 -16.40 -13.07 10.78
N ALA A 239 -17.65 -12.87 11.19
CA ALA A 239 -18.54 -13.94 11.58
C ALA A 239 -18.86 -14.92 10.45
N GLU A 240 -18.95 -14.45 9.18
CA GLU A 240 -19.08 -15.30 7.99
C GLU A 240 -17.91 -16.28 7.83
N LEU A 241 -16.74 -15.91 8.33
CA LEU A 241 -15.56 -16.77 8.35
C LEU A 241 -15.42 -17.58 9.65
N GLY A 242 -16.41 -17.50 10.54
CA GLY A 242 -16.40 -18.21 11.82
C GLY A 242 -15.44 -17.63 12.86
N VAL A 243 -15.02 -16.36 12.70
CA VAL A 243 -14.12 -15.66 13.63
C VAL A 243 -14.77 -14.39 14.16
N GLY A 244 -14.31 -13.93 15.32
CA GLY A 244 -14.78 -12.69 15.94
C GLY A 244 -13.64 -11.73 16.25
N ILE A 245 -13.98 -10.60 16.86
CA ILE A 245 -12.98 -9.59 17.20
C ILE A 245 -11.95 -10.11 18.21
N ASP A 246 -12.32 -11.07 19.04
CA ASP A 246 -11.43 -11.68 20.02
C ASP A 246 -10.39 -12.62 19.40
N ASP A 247 -10.65 -13.11 18.20
CA ASP A 247 -9.74 -13.96 17.42
C ASP A 247 -8.69 -13.16 16.65
N VAL A 248 -8.83 -11.82 16.56
CA VAL A 248 -7.83 -10.96 15.94
C VAL A 248 -6.57 -10.96 16.81
N ALA A 249 -5.54 -11.65 16.35
CA ALA A 249 -4.32 -11.87 17.12
C ALA A 249 -3.42 -10.63 17.16
N PHE A 250 -3.29 -9.93 16.04
CA PHE A 250 -2.45 -8.74 15.95
C PHE A 250 -2.95 -7.75 14.90
N VAL A 251 -2.45 -6.53 15.01
CA VAL A 251 -2.59 -5.48 14.00
C VAL A 251 -1.21 -4.98 13.58
N SER A 252 -0.98 -4.90 12.28
CA SER A 252 0.14 -4.18 11.71
C SER A 252 -0.28 -2.74 11.48
N LYS A 253 0.22 -1.84 12.31
CA LYS A 253 -0.17 -0.43 12.32
C LYS A 253 0.54 0.36 11.23
N HIS A 254 -0.02 1.50 10.89
CA HIS A 254 0.65 2.49 10.06
C HIS A 254 1.93 2.99 10.71
N ASP A 255 1.88 3.40 11.97
CA ASP A 255 3.02 3.69 12.86
C ASP A 255 4.24 4.30 12.17
N THR A 256 4.13 5.56 11.77
CA THR A 256 5.17 6.24 11.00
C THR A 256 6.32 6.81 11.82
N SER A 257 6.39 6.54 13.12
CA SER A 257 7.38 7.19 14.01
C SER A 257 7.16 8.70 14.15
N THR A 258 5.96 9.20 13.85
CA THR A 258 5.61 10.60 14.00
C THR A 258 4.87 10.88 15.30
N ASN A 259 5.00 12.11 15.79
CA ASN A 259 4.29 12.53 17.00
C ASN A 259 2.78 12.69 16.78
N ALA A 260 2.36 12.93 15.55
CA ALA A 260 0.95 13.08 15.19
C ALA A 260 0.24 11.73 15.04
N ASN A 261 0.82 10.79 14.26
CA ASN A 261 0.14 9.55 13.89
C ASN A 261 0.12 8.51 15.01
N ASP A 262 1.27 8.17 15.60
CA ASP A 262 1.38 6.99 16.46
C ASP A 262 0.42 6.99 17.67
N PRO A 263 0.24 8.11 18.40
CA PRO A 263 -0.72 8.16 19.50
C PRO A 263 -2.17 8.10 19.01
N ASN A 264 -2.48 8.82 17.90
CA ASN A 264 -3.81 8.84 17.32
C ASN A 264 -4.24 7.45 16.86
N GLU A 265 -3.36 6.74 16.18
CA GLU A 265 -3.63 5.38 15.71
C GLU A 265 -3.78 4.38 16.86
N SER A 266 -3.01 4.53 17.93
CA SER A 266 -3.15 3.70 19.14
C SER A 266 -4.52 3.89 19.82
N ASP A 267 -4.98 5.12 19.93
CA ASP A 267 -6.33 5.44 20.46
C ASP A 267 -7.43 4.88 19.54
N LEU A 268 -7.25 5.02 18.22
CA LEU A 268 -8.18 4.49 17.22
C LEU A 268 -8.37 2.98 17.38
N HIS A 269 -7.31 2.20 17.43
CA HIS A 269 -7.40 0.75 17.58
C HIS A 269 -8.04 0.33 18.90
N THR A 270 -7.75 1.06 19.98
CA THR A 270 -8.41 0.85 21.28
C THR A 270 -9.92 1.05 21.17
N ARG A 271 -10.36 2.15 20.58
CA ARG A 271 -11.79 2.47 20.41
C ARG A 271 -12.48 1.50 19.48
N VAL A 272 -11.86 1.09 18.38
CA VAL A 272 -12.41 0.09 17.46
C VAL A 272 -12.60 -1.23 18.19
N GLY A 273 -11.60 -1.71 18.92
CA GLY A 273 -11.71 -2.94 19.71
C GLY A 273 -12.85 -2.89 20.72
N MET A 274 -12.97 -1.79 21.46
CA MET A 274 -14.06 -1.59 22.41
C MET A 274 -15.44 -1.58 21.74
N ALA A 275 -15.58 -0.84 20.64
CA ALA A 275 -16.85 -0.73 19.91
C ALA A 275 -17.29 -2.08 19.31
N LEU A 276 -16.37 -2.89 18.84
CA LEU A 276 -16.62 -4.22 18.31
C LEU A 276 -16.84 -5.27 19.42
N GLY A 277 -16.62 -4.89 20.68
CA GLY A 277 -16.89 -5.72 21.85
C GLY A 277 -15.76 -6.72 22.18
N ARG A 278 -14.51 -6.36 21.89
CA ARG A 278 -13.35 -7.15 22.33
C ARG A 278 -13.37 -7.33 23.85
N THR A 279 -13.14 -8.55 24.30
CA THR A 279 -13.19 -8.91 25.72
C THR A 279 -12.09 -8.16 26.50
N PRO A 280 -12.43 -7.47 27.60
CA PRO A 280 -11.42 -6.86 28.45
C PRO A 280 -10.39 -7.89 28.94
N GLY A 281 -9.11 -7.53 28.85
CA GLY A 281 -8.01 -8.44 29.22
C GLY A 281 -7.54 -9.37 28.08
N ASN A 282 -8.22 -9.41 26.94
CA ASN A 282 -7.70 -10.06 25.73
C ASN A 282 -6.79 -9.08 24.99
N PRO A 283 -5.43 -9.24 25.00
CA PRO A 283 -4.54 -8.26 24.41
C PRO A 283 -4.61 -8.30 22.87
N LEU A 284 -4.54 -7.13 22.26
CA LEU A 284 -4.28 -6.99 20.81
C LEU A 284 -2.80 -6.71 20.62
N LEU A 285 -2.09 -7.64 20.01
CA LEU A 285 -0.68 -7.44 19.70
C LEU A 285 -0.52 -6.40 18.59
N VAL A 286 0.52 -5.60 18.68
CA VAL A 286 0.82 -4.54 17.72
C VAL A 286 2.19 -4.75 17.14
N ILE A 287 2.29 -4.69 15.82
CA ILE A 287 3.57 -4.64 15.11
C ILE A 287 3.70 -3.33 14.33
N SER A 288 4.92 -2.81 14.28
CA SER A 288 5.28 -1.54 13.64
C SER A 288 6.43 -1.78 12.66
N GLN A 289 6.11 -2.31 11.49
CA GLN A 289 7.12 -2.73 10.51
C GLN A 289 8.02 -1.58 10.05
N LYS A 290 7.47 -0.36 9.93
CA LYS A 290 8.23 0.83 9.51
C LYS A 290 9.39 1.20 10.42
N THR A 291 9.43 0.66 11.64
CA THR A 291 10.62 0.74 12.50
C THR A 291 11.82 -0.01 11.90
N LEU A 292 11.57 -1.05 11.12
CA LEU A 292 12.58 -1.88 10.44
C LEU A 292 12.81 -1.44 8.99
N THR A 293 11.72 -1.21 8.26
CA THR A 293 11.75 -1.00 6.80
C THR A 293 11.86 0.46 6.39
N GLY A 294 11.52 1.39 7.28
CA GLY A 294 11.21 2.76 6.89
C GLY A 294 9.82 2.87 6.26
N HIS A 295 9.49 4.04 5.73
CA HIS A 295 8.17 4.37 5.20
C HIS A 295 8.20 4.46 3.68
N ALA A 296 7.74 3.41 3.01
CA ALA A 296 7.68 3.30 1.55
C ALA A 296 6.42 3.96 0.94
N LYS A 297 5.90 4.97 1.57
CA LYS A 297 4.75 5.77 1.08
C LYS A 297 3.57 4.87 0.65
N GLY A 298 3.12 4.96 -0.61
CA GLY A 298 1.98 4.18 -1.11
C GLY A 298 2.19 2.67 -1.08
N GLY A 299 3.44 2.19 -1.17
CA GLY A 299 3.80 0.78 -1.06
C GLY A 299 3.85 0.23 0.36
N ALA A 300 3.79 1.09 1.38
CA ALA A 300 4.10 0.71 2.77
C ALA A 300 3.19 -0.37 3.38
N CYS A 301 1.97 -0.56 2.87
CA CYS A 301 1.04 -1.55 3.42
C CYS A 301 1.31 -2.98 2.96
N VAL A 302 2.14 -3.15 1.94
CA VAL A 302 2.48 -4.44 1.30
C VAL A 302 3.99 -4.67 1.19
N PHE A 303 4.76 -3.90 1.95
CA PHE A 303 6.22 -3.91 1.98
C PHE A 303 6.77 -4.81 3.08
#